data_318985b8b78f93f649bddae2d6f347bf
#
_entry.id   318985b8b78f93f649bddae2d6f347bf
#
_cell.length_a   1.000
_cell.length_b   1.000
_cell.length_c   1.000
_cell.angle_alpha   90.00
_cell.angle_beta   90.00
_cell.angle_gamma   90.00
#
_symmetry.space_group_name_H-M   'P 1'
#
loop_
_entity.id
_entity.type
_entity.pdbx_description
1 polymer ?
#
loop_
_entity_poly.entity_id
_entity_poly.type
_entity_poly.pdbx_seq_one_letter_code
_entity_poly.pdbx_strand_id
1 'polypeptide(L)'
;MRIYALDRMTKVELTANSFEMPADFSPQDYFSEYYGVLTDDTPLSHVVIRAHRWTPNYLRTLPLHHSQREIASGEITHADSSTTSYTDFSFHIRPTADFLGQLLSHGDGIEVLEPQDLREKMRQMIAETLKRY
;
A
#
# COMPACT_ATOMS: atom_id res chain seq x y z
N MET A 1 -15.28 -14.20 -7.68
CA MET A 1 -13.99 -14.83 -8.06
C MET A 1 -13.31 -15.38 -6.82
N ARG A 2 -12.48 -16.44 -6.95
CA ARG A 2 -11.66 -16.97 -5.85
C ARG A 2 -10.19 -16.94 -6.26
N ILE A 3 -9.34 -16.50 -5.35
CA ILE A 3 -7.88 -16.45 -5.53
C ILE A 3 -7.27 -17.64 -4.80
N TYR A 4 -6.40 -18.37 -5.47
CA TYR A 4 -5.71 -19.54 -4.92
C TYR A 4 -4.21 -19.30 -4.98
N ALA A 5 -3.51 -19.56 -3.87
CA ALA A 5 -2.05 -19.51 -3.81
C ALA A 5 -1.47 -20.81 -4.40
N LEU A 6 -0.64 -20.68 -5.42
CA LEU A 6 -0.06 -21.82 -6.14
C LEU A 6 0.80 -22.72 -5.23
N ASP A 7 1.50 -22.12 -4.28
CA ASP A 7 2.35 -22.80 -3.28
C ASP A 7 1.55 -23.68 -2.30
N ARG A 8 0.22 -23.49 -2.22
CA ARG A 8 -0.69 -24.25 -1.36
C ARG A 8 -1.50 -25.30 -2.12
N MET A 9 -1.32 -25.40 -3.43
CA MET A 9 -2.00 -26.39 -4.25
C MET A 9 -1.28 -27.72 -4.18
N THR A 10 -2.04 -28.80 -3.97
CA THR A 10 -1.55 -30.18 -4.02
C THR A 10 -2.42 -30.99 -4.96
N LYS A 11 -1.84 -31.99 -5.61
CA LYS A 11 -2.56 -32.95 -6.51
C LYS A 11 -3.32 -32.19 -7.62
N VAL A 12 -2.63 -31.24 -8.28
CA VAL A 12 -3.20 -30.52 -9.43
C VAL A 12 -3.24 -31.47 -10.63
N GLU A 13 -4.42 -31.69 -11.20
CA GLU A 13 -4.64 -32.57 -12.34
C GLU A 13 -5.46 -31.85 -13.41
N LEU A 14 -5.16 -32.16 -14.67
CA LEU A 14 -6.00 -31.76 -15.78
C LEU A 14 -7.25 -32.64 -15.82
N THR A 15 -8.42 -32.00 -15.83
CA THR A 15 -9.69 -32.71 -15.97
C THR A 15 -10.21 -32.60 -17.39
N ALA A 16 -11.19 -33.45 -17.74
CA ALA A 16 -11.90 -33.36 -19.03
C ALA A 16 -12.94 -32.24 -19.06
N ASN A 17 -13.17 -31.57 -17.92
CA ASN A 17 -14.14 -30.47 -17.84
C ASN A 17 -13.54 -29.21 -18.46
N SER A 18 -14.28 -28.60 -19.37
CA SER A 18 -13.97 -27.28 -19.93
C SER A 18 -14.70 -26.18 -19.16
N PHE A 19 -14.18 -24.98 -19.20
CA PHE A 19 -14.87 -23.76 -18.75
C PHE A 19 -14.70 -22.67 -19.79
N GLU A 20 -15.65 -21.76 -19.83
CA GLU A 20 -15.54 -20.56 -20.64
C GLU A 20 -14.91 -19.44 -19.82
N MET A 21 -13.80 -18.88 -20.34
CA MET A 21 -13.19 -17.70 -19.75
C MET A 21 -14.11 -16.50 -19.99
N PRO A 22 -14.50 -15.73 -18.97
CA PRO A 22 -15.25 -14.49 -19.20
C PRO A 22 -14.49 -13.57 -20.14
N ALA A 23 -15.12 -13.14 -21.23
CA ALA A 23 -14.48 -12.37 -22.30
C ALA A 23 -14.02 -10.96 -21.84
N ASP A 24 -14.66 -10.44 -20.82
CA ASP A 24 -14.44 -9.11 -20.23
C ASP A 24 -13.59 -9.11 -18.95
N PHE A 25 -13.04 -10.29 -18.54
CA PHE A 25 -12.19 -10.37 -17.35
C PHE A 25 -10.71 -10.17 -17.70
N SER A 26 -10.14 -9.11 -17.17
CA SER A 26 -8.71 -8.82 -17.19
C SER A 26 -8.13 -8.96 -15.77
N PRO A 27 -7.21 -9.89 -15.50
CA PRO A 27 -6.52 -9.97 -14.22
C PRO A 27 -5.76 -8.68 -13.87
N GLN A 28 -5.15 -8.03 -14.87
CA GLN A 28 -4.45 -6.76 -14.68
C GLN A 28 -5.40 -5.68 -14.16
N ASP A 29 -6.56 -5.52 -14.79
CA ASP A 29 -7.53 -4.52 -14.36
C ASP A 29 -8.10 -4.85 -12.98
N TYR A 30 -8.36 -6.13 -12.72
CA TYR A 30 -8.87 -6.59 -11.42
C TYR A 30 -7.91 -6.25 -10.27
N PHE A 31 -6.60 -6.42 -10.46
CA PHE A 31 -5.60 -6.14 -9.42
C PHE A 31 -5.06 -4.70 -9.49
N SER A 32 -5.44 -3.92 -10.47
CA SER A 32 -4.88 -2.57 -10.67
C SER A 32 -5.15 -1.58 -9.54
N GLU A 33 -6.17 -1.83 -8.73
CA GLU A 33 -6.52 -0.99 -7.57
C GLU A 33 -5.92 -1.50 -6.25
N TYR A 34 -5.21 -2.63 -6.27
CA TYR A 34 -4.64 -3.27 -5.09
C TYR A 34 -3.12 -3.19 -5.07
N TYR A 35 -2.55 -3.11 -3.87
CA TYR A 35 -1.10 -3.16 -3.69
C TYR A 35 -0.51 -4.53 -4.04
N GLY A 36 -1.15 -5.58 -3.57
CA GLY A 36 -0.68 -6.95 -3.69
C GLY A 36 -1.80 -7.92 -4.04
N VAL A 37 -1.84 -9.04 -3.34
CA VAL A 37 -2.77 -10.12 -3.62
C VAL A 37 -3.96 -10.17 -2.66
N LEU A 38 -3.96 -9.37 -1.61
CA LEU A 38 -5.10 -9.27 -0.72
C LEU A 38 -6.19 -8.43 -1.36
N THR A 39 -7.33 -9.06 -1.57
CA THR A 39 -8.52 -8.40 -2.14
C THR A 39 -9.66 -8.59 -1.15
N ASP A 40 -10.23 -7.47 -0.73
CA ASP A 40 -11.40 -7.40 0.15
C ASP A 40 -12.31 -6.25 -0.29
N ASP A 41 -13.34 -5.97 0.48
CA ASP A 41 -14.31 -4.90 0.18
C ASP A 41 -13.79 -3.50 0.58
N THR A 42 -12.50 -3.35 0.87
CA THR A 42 -11.90 -2.04 1.16
C THR A 42 -12.15 -1.08 -0.02
N PRO A 43 -12.74 0.09 0.21
CA PRO A 43 -13.07 1.01 -0.88
C PRO A 43 -11.81 1.61 -1.51
N LEU A 44 -11.90 1.89 -2.81
CA LEU A 44 -10.88 2.66 -3.52
C LEU A 44 -10.79 4.05 -2.91
N SER A 45 -9.58 4.49 -2.59
CA SER A 45 -9.33 5.72 -1.85
C SER A 45 -8.18 6.52 -2.44
N HIS A 46 -8.26 7.84 -2.32
CA HIS A 46 -7.12 8.72 -2.53
C HIS A 46 -6.30 8.75 -1.24
N VAL A 47 -5.10 8.19 -1.30
CA VAL A 47 -4.20 8.11 -0.14
C VAL A 47 -3.04 9.07 -0.37
N VAL A 48 -2.72 9.89 0.64
CA VAL A 48 -1.55 10.77 0.65
C VAL A 48 -0.66 10.36 1.81
N ILE A 49 0.61 10.11 1.49
CA ILE A 49 1.65 9.85 2.48
C ILE A 49 2.74 10.92 2.40
N ARG A 50 3.39 11.17 3.52
CA ARG A 50 4.63 11.96 3.61
C ARG A 50 5.80 11.03 3.89
N ALA A 51 6.79 11.07 3.04
CA ALA A 51 8.03 10.36 3.18
C ALA A 51 9.15 11.30 3.65
N HIS A 52 9.93 10.89 4.64
CA HIS A 52 10.96 11.69 5.28
C HIS A 52 12.36 11.17 4.96
N ARG A 53 13.35 12.06 5.06
CA ARG A 53 14.77 11.74 4.96
C ARG A 53 15.15 11.07 3.64
N TRP A 54 15.60 9.82 3.67
CA TRP A 54 16.01 9.03 2.50
C TRP A 54 14.87 8.26 1.83
N THR A 55 13.74 8.08 2.52
CA THR A 55 12.60 7.30 2.04
C THR A 55 12.03 7.78 0.71
N PRO A 56 11.97 9.10 0.40
CA PRO A 56 11.53 9.56 -0.92
C PRO A 56 12.33 8.97 -2.08
N ASN A 57 13.65 8.83 -1.94
CA ASN A 57 14.49 8.29 -2.98
C ASN A 57 14.22 6.79 -3.21
N TYR A 58 13.93 6.05 -2.14
CA TYR A 58 13.51 4.67 -2.24
C TYR A 58 12.18 4.54 -3.01
N LEU A 59 11.19 5.33 -2.65
CA LEU A 59 9.88 5.33 -3.31
C LEU A 59 9.92 5.75 -4.79
N ARG A 60 10.86 6.63 -5.17
CA ARG A 60 11.10 6.99 -6.58
C ARG A 60 11.70 5.83 -7.36
N THR A 61 12.64 5.11 -6.75
CA THR A 61 13.32 3.99 -7.40
C THR A 61 12.45 2.75 -7.48
N LEU A 62 11.66 2.51 -6.44
CA LEU A 62 10.76 1.36 -6.32
C LEU A 62 9.36 1.84 -5.90
N PRO A 63 8.55 2.32 -6.85
CA PRO A 63 7.19 2.76 -6.56
C PRO A 63 6.34 1.65 -5.95
N LEU A 64 5.58 1.98 -4.92
CA LEU A 64 4.70 1.02 -4.25
C LEU A 64 3.51 0.59 -5.11
N HIS A 65 3.07 1.48 -6.01
CA HIS A 65 1.92 1.22 -6.88
C HIS A 65 2.02 2.05 -8.15
N HIS A 66 1.46 1.59 -9.26
CA HIS A 66 1.49 2.29 -10.55
C HIS A 66 0.81 3.68 -10.51
N SER A 67 -0.12 3.90 -9.58
CA SER A 67 -0.79 5.18 -9.39
C SER A 67 0.02 6.17 -8.52
N GLN A 68 1.19 5.78 -8.00
CA GLN A 68 2.03 6.67 -7.21
C GLN A 68 2.40 7.93 -7.98
N ARG A 69 2.21 9.10 -7.36
CA ARG A 69 2.61 10.41 -7.90
C ARG A 69 3.24 11.24 -6.79
N GLU A 70 4.35 11.88 -7.09
CA GLU A 70 4.94 12.90 -6.24
C GLU A 70 4.13 14.19 -6.41
N ILE A 71 3.66 14.77 -5.30
CA ILE A 71 2.75 15.92 -5.32
C ILE A 71 3.31 17.17 -4.64
N ALA A 72 4.21 17.01 -3.67
CA ALA A 72 4.85 18.11 -2.97
C ALA A 72 6.19 17.68 -2.39
N SER A 73 7.06 18.63 -2.13
CA SER A 73 8.29 18.44 -1.35
C SER A 73 8.65 19.70 -0.59
N GLY A 74 9.40 19.56 0.50
CA GLY A 74 9.80 20.69 1.33
C GLY A 74 10.66 20.28 2.51
N GLU A 75 10.77 21.18 3.46
CA GLU A 75 11.52 21.00 4.70
C GLU A 75 10.65 21.36 5.91
N ILE A 76 10.78 20.60 6.98
CA ILE A 76 10.19 20.87 8.28
C ILE A 76 11.31 21.35 9.19
N THR A 77 11.17 22.54 9.74
CA THR A 77 12.07 23.07 10.77
C THR A 77 11.53 22.70 12.14
N HIS A 78 12.32 22.01 12.93
CA HIS A 78 11.99 21.60 14.28
C HIS A 78 12.31 22.70 15.32
N ALA A 79 11.81 22.54 16.54
CA ALA A 79 12.01 23.52 17.61
C ALA A 79 13.50 23.72 18.00
N ASP A 80 14.35 22.73 17.75
CA ASP A 80 15.79 22.78 17.95
C ASP A 80 16.56 23.35 16.76
N SER A 81 15.85 23.96 15.81
CA SER A 81 16.38 24.51 14.55
C SER A 81 16.98 23.48 13.58
N SER A 82 16.83 22.18 13.84
CA SER A 82 17.13 21.15 12.85
C SER A 82 16.07 21.14 11.75
N THR A 83 16.46 20.69 10.55
CA THR A 83 15.52 20.55 9.41
C THR A 83 15.48 19.11 8.94
N THR A 84 14.27 18.67 8.56
CA THR A 84 14.06 17.37 7.93
C THR A 84 13.35 17.58 6.59
N SER A 85 13.98 17.12 5.51
CA SER A 85 13.34 17.11 4.20
C SER A 85 12.22 16.10 4.12
N TYR A 86 11.19 16.41 3.36
CA TYR A 86 10.08 15.50 3.08
C TYR A 86 9.64 15.58 1.62
N THR A 87 8.93 14.55 1.20
CA THR A 87 8.22 14.51 -0.08
C THR A 87 6.88 13.82 0.14
N ASP A 88 5.82 14.42 -0.39
CA ASP A 88 4.47 13.86 -0.33
C ASP A 88 4.17 13.09 -1.62
N PHE A 89 3.61 11.90 -1.46
CA PHE A 89 3.17 11.04 -2.56
C PHE A 89 1.68 10.76 -2.43
N SER A 90 0.98 10.78 -3.56
CA SER A 90 -0.42 10.37 -3.66
C SER A 90 -0.57 9.03 -4.35
N PHE A 91 -1.62 8.32 -3.97
CA PHE A 91 -2.02 7.04 -4.55
C PHE A 91 -3.53 7.03 -4.79
N HIS A 92 -3.93 6.27 -5.79
CA HIS A 92 -5.33 5.88 -5.99
C HIS A 92 -5.39 4.37 -5.85
N ILE A 93 -5.78 3.88 -4.66
CA ILE A 93 -5.56 2.49 -4.25
C ILE A 93 -6.59 2.05 -3.21
N ARG A 94 -6.85 0.75 -3.13
CA ARG A 94 -7.55 0.14 -2.00
C ARG A 94 -6.55 -0.16 -0.89
N PRO A 95 -6.58 0.55 0.25
CA PRO A 95 -5.58 0.41 1.30
C PRO A 95 -5.82 -0.85 2.15
N THR A 96 -5.64 -2.02 1.52
CA THR A 96 -5.73 -3.34 2.13
C THR A 96 -4.61 -3.58 3.15
N ALA A 97 -4.70 -4.65 3.94
CA ALA A 97 -3.78 -4.91 5.04
C ALA A 97 -2.30 -5.07 4.60
N ASP A 98 -2.06 -5.59 3.39
CA ASP A 98 -0.72 -5.70 2.82
C ASP A 98 -0.11 -4.34 2.47
N PHE A 99 -0.91 -3.40 1.94
CA PHE A 99 -0.47 -2.03 1.73
C PHE A 99 -0.13 -1.33 3.05
N LEU A 100 -0.97 -1.48 4.08
CA LEU A 100 -0.69 -0.93 5.42
C LEU A 100 0.59 -1.53 6.02
N GLY A 101 0.77 -2.84 5.88
CA GLY A 101 1.99 -3.53 6.29
C GLY A 101 3.22 -3.00 5.58
N GLN A 102 3.12 -2.70 4.29
CA GLN A 102 4.19 -2.08 3.52
C GLN A 102 4.52 -0.69 4.02
N LEU A 103 3.52 0.16 4.31
CA LEU A 103 3.77 1.49 4.88
C LEU A 103 4.47 1.39 6.25
N LEU A 104 4.02 0.48 7.12
CA LEU A 104 4.62 0.24 8.44
C LEU A 104 6.07 -0.27 8.36
N SER A 105 6.44 -0.98 7.29
CA SER A 105 7.81 -1.47 7.10
C SER A 105 8.85 -0.36 6.94
N HIS A 106 8.43 0.85 6.61
CA HIS A 106 9.28 2.03 6.53
C HIS A 106 9.50 2.73 7.88
N GLY A 107 8.88 2.23 8.96
CA GLY A 107 9.03 2.76 10.31
C GLY A 107 8.62 4.24 10.40
N ASP A 108 9.52 5.07 10.93
CA ASP A 108 9.31 6.52 11.05
C ASP A 108 9.60 7.30 9.75
N GLY A 109 9.95 6.60 8.68
CA GLY A 109 10.21 7.20 7.37
C GLY A 109 8.94 7.59 6.59
N ILE A 110 7.77 7.13 7.01
CA ILE A 110 6.48 7.42 6.35
C ILE A 110 5.41 7.75 7.38
N GLU A 111 4.61 8.77 7.07
CA GLU A 111 3.34 9.02 7.75
C GLU A 111 2.19 9.12 6.73
N VAL A 112 1.01 8.65 7.11
CA VAL A 112 -0.21 8.85 6.32
C VAL A 112 -0.80 10.21 6.64
N LEU A 113 -1.05 11.02 5.62
CA LEU A 113 -1.70 12.33 5.74
C LEU A 113 -3.20 12.21 5.49
N GLU A 114 -3.58 11.49 4.45
CA GLU A 114 -4.96 11.30 4.00
C GLU A 114 -5.21 9.84 3.55
N PRO A 115 -6.45 9.36 3.69
CA PRO A 115 -7.57 9.97 4.39
C PRO A 115 -7.42 9.84 5.91
N GLN A 116 -8.18 10.62 6.68
CA GLN A 116 -8.05 10.73 8.13
C GLN A 116 -8.35 9.40 8.86
N ASP A 117 -9.30 8.62 8.38
CA ASP A 117 -9.63 7.31 8.93
C ASP A 117 -8.49 6.31 8.77
N LEU A 118 -7.79 6.33 7.61
CA LEU A 118 -6.60 5.53 7.37
C LEU A 118 -5.45 5.96 8.28
N ARG A 119 -5.23 7.27 8.44
CA ARG A 119 -4.24 7.82 9.37
C ARG A 119 -4.49 7.34 10.79
N GLU A 120 -5.73 7.40 11.25
CA GLU A 120 -6.10 6.94 12.59
C GLU A 120 -5.92 5.43 12.74
N LYS A 121 -6.28 4.63 11.73
CA LYS A 121 -6.04 3.18 11.71
C LYS A 121 -4.54 2.86 11.85
N MET A 122 -3.68 3.55 11.10
CA MET A 122 -2.22 3.39 11.20
C MET A 122 -1.71 3.74 12.59
N ARG A 123 -2.20 4.85 13.17
CA ARG A 123 -1.84 5.26 14.53
C ARG A 123 -2.21 4.21 15.57
N GLN A 124 -3.38 3.59 15.45
CA GLN A 124 -3.83 2.51 16.33
C GLN A 124 -2.94 1.26 16.19
N MET A 125 -2.59 0.86 14.96
CA MET A 125 -1.70 -0.28 14.71
C MET A 125 -0.32 -0.07 15.35
N ILE A 126 0.24 1.13 15.25
CA ILE A 126 1.52 1.49 15.88
C ILE A 126 1.40 1.46 17.40
N ALA A 127 0.33 2.01 17.97
CA ALA A 127 0.09 2.01 19.41
C ALA A 127 -0.06 0.58 19.97
N GLU A 128 -0.76 -0.30 19.26
CA GLU A 128 -0.87 -1.71 19.66
C GLU A 128 0.49 -2.45 19.54
N THR A 129 1.28 -2.09 18.53
CA THR A 129 2.63 -2.65 18.40
C THR A 129 3.51 -2.20 19.57
N LEU A 130 3.49 -0.92 19.92
CA LEU A 130 4.29 -0.37 21.03
C LEU A 130 4.00 -1.05 22.38
N LYS A 131 2.78 -1.50 22.64
CA LYS A 131 2.42 -2.22 23.88
C LYS A 131 3.15 -3.57 24.05
N ARG A 132 3.79 -4.08 22.99
CA ARG A 132 4.49 -5.37 23.02
C ARG A 132 5.99 -5.23 23.33
N TYR A 133 6.47 -4.00 23.34
CA TYR A 133 7.85 -3.61 23.70
C TYR A 133 7.91 -2.82 24.99
#